data_b527505a2a9be8f8840315dc84f5d479
#
_entry.id   b527505a2a9be8f8840315dc84f5d479
#
_cell.length_a   1.000
_cell.length_b   1.000
_cell.length_c   1.000
_cell.angle_alpha   90.00
_cell.angle_beta   90.00
_cell.angle_gamma   90.00
#
_symmetry.space_group_name_H-M   'P 1'
#
loop_
_entity.id
_entity.type
_entity.pdbx_description
1 polymer ?
#
loop_
_entity_poly.entity_id
_entity_poly.type
_entity_poly.pdbx_seq_one_letter_code
_entity_poly.pdbx_strand_id
1 'polypeptide(L)'
;MKPETEGIDTIGKTGTTSDFKDYTFAGVSPYYSTAVWWGYDAPYDMTKTLGKQQAKTRTCVMAWKALMEQVQADLPYKAFPTSDGVVERAYCTQSGLLAGANCPSRATGYYRADDLPDTCNYSHSSGVAAAQSADTAPVVGQDTTGMDTD
;
A
#
# COMPACT_ATOMS: atom_id res chain seq x y z
N MET A 1 6.68 -3.78 1.02
CA MET A 1 8.09 -3.98 0.57
C MET A 1 8.43 -2.77 -0.28
N LYS A 2 9.47 -2.03 0.07
CA LYS A 2 9.92 -0.85 -0.69
C LYS A 2 10.95 -1.34 -1.70
N PRO A 3 10.71 -1.29 -3.01
CA PRO A 3 11.77 -1.51 -3.99
C PRO A 3 12.66 -0.27 -3.96
N GLU A 4 13.90 -0.43 -3.60
CA GLU A 4 14.88 0.65 -3.66
C GLU A 4 15.50 0.65 -5.05
N THR A 5 15.18 1.66 -5.85
CA THR A 5 16.01 2.09 -6.97
C THR A 5 16.96 3.13 -6.39
N GLU A 6 18.26 2.96 -6.59
CA GLU A 6 19.27 3.87 -6.04
C GLU A 6 18.97 5.31 -6.49
N GLY A 7 18.76 6.20 -5.53
CA GLY A 7 18.63 7.63 -5.77
C GLY A 7 17.26 8.19 -6.17
N ILE A 8 16.19 7.38 -6.28
CA ILE A 8 14.83 7.87 -6.56
C ILE A 8 13.85 7.23 -5.60
N ASP A 9 12.99 8.04 -4.96
CA ASP A 9 11.95 7.53 -4.09
C ASP A 9 10.96 6.64 -4.85
N THR A 10 10.62 5.49 -4.28
CA THR A 10 9.67 4.57 -4.88
C THR A 10 8.69 4.00 -3.86
N ILE A 11 7.45 3.81 -4.28
CA ILE A 11 6.41 3.12 -3.53
C ILE A 11 5.78 2.05 -4.42
N GLY A 12 5.22 1.01 -3.83
CA GLY A 12 4.55 -0.01 -4.62
C GLY A 12 3.79 -1.03 -3.77
N LYS A 13 2.91 -1.76 -4.45
CA LYS A 13 2.06 -2.78 -3.86
C LYS A 13 2.08 -4.05 -4.70
N THR A 14 2.20 -5.16 -4.00
CA THR A 14 2.11 -6.50 -4.58
C THR A 14 0.67 -6.97 -4.64
N GLY A 15 0.33 -7.82 -5.61
CA GLY A 15 -0.93 -8.54 -5.68
C GLY A 15 -0.68 -10.03 -5.97
N THR A 16 -1.53 -10.88 -5.41
CA THR A 16 -1.55 -12.32 -5.66
C THR A 16 -3.00 -12.77 -5.62
N THR A 17 -3.44 -13.48 -6.65
CA THR A 17 -4.78 -14.08 -6.63
C THR A 17 -4.87 -15.25 -5.66
N SER A 18 -6.05 -15.51 -5.10
CA SER A 18 -6.26 -16.53 -4.06
C SER A 18 -5.80 -17.93 -4.46
N ASP A 19 -5.85 -18.26 -5.74
CA ASP A 19 -5.45 -19.57 -6.27
C ASP A 19 -4.05 -19.57 -6.89
N PHE A 20 -3.23 -18.57 -6.59
CA PHE A 20 -1.87 -18.41 -7.13
C PHE A 20 -1.78 -18.45 -8.67
N LYS A 21 -2.82 -17.96 -9.35
CA LYS A 21 -2.89 -17.90 -10.81
C LYS A 21 -2.14 -16.72 -11.38
N ASP A 22 -2.17 -15.61 -10.64
CA ASP A 22 -1.56 -14.35 -11.06
C ASP A 22 -0.76 -13.72 -9.93
N TYR A 23 0.35 -13.15 -10.30
CA TYR A 23 1.16 -12.28 -9.45
C TYR A 23 1.29 -10.92 -10.11
N THR A 24 1.16 -9.87 -9.33
CA THR A 24 1.27 -8.51 -9.83
C THR A 24 2.15 -7.67 -8.92
N PHE A 25 2.72 -6.63 -9.48
CA PHE A 25 3.33 -5.54 -8.74
C PHE A 25 3.03 -4.24 -9.48
N ALA A 26 2.46 -3.28 -8.78
CA ALA A 26 2.32 -1.91 -9.25
C ALA A 26 3.23 -1.01 -8.43
N GLY A 27 4.08 -0.25 -9.09
CA GLY A 27 5.03 0.65 -8.45
C GLY A 27 5.06 2.02 -9.11
N VAL A 28 5.38 3.03 -8.32
CA VAL A 28 5.41 4.43 -8.72
C VAL A 28 6.70 5.06 -8.24
N SER A 29 7.28 5.89 -9.08
CA SER A 29 8.30 6.87 -8.74
C SER A 29 7.77 8.27 -9.03
N PRO A 30 8.47 9.35 -8.65
CA PRO A 30 8.09 10.72 -9.05
C PRO A 30 8.12 10.98 -10.56
N TYR A 31 8.61 10.03 -11.36
CA TYR A 31 8.72 10.12 -12.82
C TYR A 31 7.74 9.21 -13.55
N TYR A 32 7.58 7.96 -13.08
CA TYR A 32 6.84 6.93 -13.78
C TYR A 32 5.97 6.10 -12.84
N SER A 33 4.86 5.62 -13.36
CA SER A 33 4.06 4.55 -12.78
C SER A 33 4.07 3.35 -13.72
N THR A 34 4.29 2.17 -13.17
CA THR A 34 4.44 0.94 -13.96
C THR A 34 3.81 -0.23 -13.22
N ALA A 35 3.20 -1.13 -13.93
CA ALA A 35 2.72 -2.39 -13.39
C ALA A 35 3.34 -3.59 -14.12
N VAL A 36 3.62 -4.62 -13.36
CA VAL A 36 4.07 -5.93 -13.88
C VAL A 36 3.02 -6.96 -13.51
N TRP A 37 2.58 -7.71 -14.49
CA TRP A 37 1.74 -8.88 -14.32
C TRP A 37 2.51 -10.13 -14.76
N TRP A 38 2.34 -11.21 -14.03
CA TRP A 38 2.93 -12.50 -14.32
C TRP A 38 1.91 -13.60 -14.07
N GLY A 39 1.53 -14.31 -15.12
CA GLY A 39 0.52 -15.32 -15.12
C GLY A 39 0.47 -16.06 -16.46
N TYR A 40 -0.50 -16.93 -16.61
CA TYR A 40 -0.85 -17.60 -17.86
C TYR A 40 -2.11 -16.98 -18.47
N ASP A 41 -2.21 -16.92 -19.79
CA ASP A 41 -3.40 -16.42 -20.50
C ASP A 41 -4.67 -17.18 -20.10
N ALA A 42 -4.56 -18.50 -19.92
CA ALA A 42 -5.59 -19.30 -19.27
C ALA A 42 -5.27 -19.41 -17.77
N PRO A 43 -6.21 -19.06 -16.86
CA PRO A 43 -5.95 -19.07 -15.42
C PRO A 43 -5.52 -20.45 -14.92
N TYR A 44 -4.28 -20.57 -14.48
CA TYR A 44 -3.69 -21.82 -13.98
C TYR A 44 -2.86 -21.55 -12.72
N ASP A 45 -2.92 -22.43 -11.75
CA ASP A 45 -2.13 -22.35 -10.52
C ASP A 45 -0.63 -22.50 -10.84
N MET A 46 0.08 -21.38 -10.81
CA MET A 46 1.52 -21.30 -11.14
C MET A 46 2.39 -22.13 -10.20
N THR A 47 1.93 -22.39 -8.97
CA THR A 47 2.70 -23.20 -8.01
C THR A 47 2.79 -24.67 -8.43
N LYS A 48 1.83 -25.15 -9.22
CA LYS A 48 1.82 -26.51 -9.74
C LYS A 48 2.82 -26.71 -10.89
N THR A 49 3.02 -25.68 -11.70
CA THR A 49 3.94 -25.74 -12.85
C THR A 49 5.37 -25.38 -12.47
N LEU A 50 5.53 -24.29 -11.73
CA LEU A 50 6.84 -23.72 -11.40
C LEU A 50 7.34 -24.14 -10.01
N GLY A 51 6.45 -24.70 -9.19
CA GLY A 51 6.74 -24.97 -7.78
C GLY A 51 6.66 -23.71 -6.90
N LYS A 52 6.36 -23.93 -5.61
CA LYS A 52 6.17 -22.83 -4.62
C LYS A 52 7.40 -21.93 -4.43
N GLN A 53 8.58 -22.39 -4.78
CA GLN A 53 9.82 -21.61 -4.64
C GLN A 53 10.01 -20.58 -5.76
N GLN A 54 9.50 -20.86 -6.95
CA GLN A 54 9.64 -19.99 -8.13
C GLN A 54 8.41 -19.10 -8.33
N ALA A 55 7.21 -19.65 -8.12
CA ALA A 55 5.95 -18.88 -8.19
C ALA A 55 5.82 -17.95 -6.97
N LYS A 56 6.41 -16.77 -7.05
CA LYS A 56 6.40 -15.78 -5.96
C LYS A 56 6.18 -14.37 -6.51
N THR A 57 5.44 -13.58 -5.77
CA THR A 57 5.24 -12.15 -6.03
C THR A 57 6.56 -11.38 -6.16
N ARG A 58 7.62 -11.83 -5.50
CA ARG A 58 8.96 -11.23 -5.60
C ARG A 58 9.47 -11.16 -7.05
N THR A 59 9.07 -12.09 -7.93
CA THR A 59 9.44 -12.06 -9.36
C THR A 59 8.97 -10.79 -10.04
N CYS A 60 7.70 -10.37 -9.79
CA CYS A 60 7.17 -9.11 -10.32
C CYS A 60 7.90 -7.90 -9.76
N VAL A 61 8.26 -7.90 -8.47
CA VAL A 61 9.05 -6.83 -7.84
C VAL A 61 10.43 -6.71 -8.49
N MET A 62 11.10 -7.84 -8.72
CA MET A 62 12.43 -7.84 -9.34
C MET A 62 12.38 -7.38 -10.81
N ALA A 63 11.40 -7.82 -11.58
CA ALA A 63 11.19 -7.38 -12.96
C ALA A 63 10.90 -5.88 -13.01
N TRP A 64 10.04 -5.39 -12.13
CA TRP A 64 9.74 -3.96 -12.00
C TRP A 64 10.99 -3.16 -11.65
N LYS A 65 11.75 -3.63 -10.66
CA LYS A 65 13.00 -2.97 -10.25
C LYS A 65 13.98 -2.89 -11.41
N ALA A 66 14.25 -3.99 -12.09
CA ALA A 66 15.18 -4.04 -13.23
C ALA A 66 14.77 -3.10 -14.38
N LEU A 67 13.46 -3.00 -14.66
CA LEU A 67 12.93 -2.06 -15.64
C LEU A 67 13.14 -0.62 -15.20
N MET A 68 12.76 -0.28 -13.96
CA MET A 68 12.83 1.08 -13.44
C MET A 68 14.27 1.57 -13.28
N GLU A 69 15.20 0.71 -12.91
CA GLU A 69 16.63 1.03 -12.88
C GLU A 69 17.16 1.45 -14.25
N GLN A 70 16.70 0.80 -15.32
CA GLN A 70 17.11 1.15 -16.68
C GLN A 70 16.46 2.44 -17.19
N VAL A 71 15.15 2.58 -17.03
CA VAL A 71 14.42 3.76 -17.58
C VAL A 71 14.69 5.03 -16.77
N GLN A 72 15.24 4.91 -15.57
CA GLN A 72 15.55 6.04 -14.68
C GLN A 72 17.05 6.28 -14.49
N ALA A 73 17.90 5.53 -15.18
CA ALA A 73 19.35 5.56 -14.96
C ALA A 73 19.98 6.97 -15.08
N ASP A 74 19.46 7.76 -16.02
CA ASP A 74 19.98 9.11 -16.31
C ASP A 74 19.14 10.23 -15.67
N LEU A 75 18.14 9.87 -14.85
CA LEU A 75 17.28 10.86 -14.22
C LEU A 75 17.84 11.31 -12.87
N PRO A 76 17.80 12.63 -12.57
CA PRO A 76 18.24 13.13 -11.29
C PRO A 76 17.36 12.63 -10.15
N TYR A 77 17.89 12.65 -8.93
CA TYR A 77 17.08 12.39 -7.74
C TYR A 77 15.84 13.29 -7.70
N LYS A 78 14.71 12.69 -7.41
CA LYS A 78 13.44 13.39 -7.20
C LYS A 78 12.65 12.68 -6.10
N ALA A 79 12.25 13.44 -5.08
CA ALA A 79 11.30 12.96 -4.07
C ALA A 79 9.85 13.08 -4.57
N PHE A 80 8.95 12.33 -3.95
CA PHE A 80 7.52 12.59 -4.16
C PHE A 80 7.15 13.99 -3.67
N PRO A 81 6.26 14.69 -4.38
CA PRO A 81 5.81 16.00 -3.94
C PRO A 81 5.08 15.90 -2.60
N THR A 82 5.40 16.78 -1.69
CA THR A 82 4.63 16.98 -0.46
C THR A 82 3.49 17.94 -0.72
N SER A 83 2.39 17.78 0.02
CA SER A 83 1.24 18.65 -0.06
C SER A 83 1.16 19.48 1.23
N ASP A 84 1.07 20.80 1.11
CA ASP A 84 0.86 21.72 2.26
C ASP A 84 -0.49 21.47 2.94
N GLY A 85 -1.42 20.84 2.22
CA GLY A 85 -2.72 20.42 2.74
C GLY A 85 -2.69 19.14 3.58
N VAL A 86 -1.52 18.49 3.73
CA VAL A 86 -1.37 17.25 4.52
C VAL A 86 -0.39 17.49 5.66
N VAL A 87 -0.81 17.12 6.87
CA VAL A 87 -0.01 17.24 8.10
C VAL A 87 0.21 15.89 8.74
N GLU A 88 1.39 15.71 9.30
CA GLU A 88 1.71 14.52 10.10
C GLU A 88 1.27 14.74 11.55
N ARG A 89 0.54 13.80 12.12
CA ARG A 89 0.07 13.81 13.51
C ARG A 89 0.17 12.43 14.13
N ALA A 90 0.44 12.41 15.44
CA ALA A 90 0.33 11.18 16.21
C ALA A 90 -1.14 10.85 16.46
N TYR A 91 -1.52 9.58 16.30
CA TYR A 91 -2.85 9.08 16.63
C TYR A 91 -2.78 7.95 17.68
N CYS A 92 -3.85 7.79 18.42
CA CYS A 92 -4.03 6.72 19.39
C CYS A 92 -4.39 5.42 18.65
N THR A 93 -3.57 4.37 18.77
CA THR A 93 -3.81 3.10 18.07
C THR A 93 -5.02 2.32 18.59
N GLN A 94 -5.56 2.70 19.76
CA GLN A 94 -6.76 2.06 20.32
C GLN A 94 -8.06 2.72 19.87
N SER A 95 -8.06 4.05 19.71
CA SER A 95 -9.28 4.79 19.33
C SER A 95 -9.29 5.26 17.87
N GLY A 96 -8.15 5.31 17.21
CA GLY A 96 -8.00 5.93 15.88
C GLY A 96 -7.99 7.46 15.87
N LEU A 97 -8.31 8.13 16.98
CA LEU A 97 -8.32 9.58 17.13
C LEU A 97 -6.91 10.15 17.32
N LEU A 98 -6.73 11.48 17.19
CA LEU A 98 -5.43 12.09 17.49
C LEU A 98 -5.00 11.75 18.91
N ALA A 99 -3.72 11.48 19.10
CA ALA A 99 -3.21 11.03 20.39
C ALA A 99 -3.30 12.12 21.45
N GLY A 100 -4.09 11.85 22.50
CA GLY A 100 -4.14 12.69 23.71
C GLY A 100 -3.00 12.35 24.68
N ALA A 101 -2.87 13.16 25.76
CA ALA A 101 -1.79 13.02 26.75
C ALA A 101 -1.72 11.61 27.36
N ASN A 102 -2.88 10.97 27.59
CA ASN A 102 -3.02 9.70 28.30
C ASN A 102 -3.00 8.46 27.35
N CYS A 103 -2.73 8.63 26.07
CA CYS A 103 -2.68 7.51 25.15
C CYS A 103 -1.39 6.70 25.32
N PRO A 104 -1.48 5.43 25.75
CA PRO A 104 -0.30 4.60 26.03
C PRO A 104 0.38 4.10 24.77
N SER A 105 -0.36 3.99 23.67
CA SER A 105 0.13 3.51 22.38
C SER A 105 -0.24 4.51 21.28
N ARG A 106 0.77 4.92 20.51
CA ARG A 106 0.65 5.94 19.48
C ARG A 106 1.36 5.49 18.22
N ALA A 107 0.84 5.95 17.07
CA ALA A 107 1.51 5.82 15.78
C ALA A 107 1.37 7.13 15.01
N THR A 108 2.15 7.29 13.96
CA THR A 108 2.10 8.44 13.07
C THR A 108 1.08 8.21 11.97
N GLY A 109 0.25 9.23 11.71
CA GLY A 109 -0.70 9.27 10.60
C GLY A 109 -0.57 10.59 9.83
N TYR A 110 -1.09 10.57 8.60
CA TYR A 110 -1.16 11.75 7.72
C TYR A 110 -2.61 12.14 7.53
N TYR A 111 -2.90 13.41 7.72
CA TYR A 111 -4.25 13.95 7.76
C TYR A 111 -4.35 15.20 6.88
N ARG A 112 -5.54 15.48 6.41
CA ARG A 112 -5.81 16.81 5.84
C ARG A 112 -5.67 17.87 6.93
N ALA A 113 -4.98 18.96 6.60
CA ALA A 113 -4.74 20.03 7.58
C ALA A 113 -6.04 20.74 8.02
N ASP A 114 -7.04 20.74 7.13
CA ASP A 114 -8.35 21.37 7.33
C ASP A 114 -9.44 20.40 7.86
N ASP A 115 -9.09 19.13 8.08
CA ASP A 115 -10.03 18.08 8.52
C ASP A 115 -9.29 17.08 9.43
N LEU A 116 -8.97 17.53 10.63
CA LEU A 116 -8.29 16.72 11.64
C LEU A 116 -9.32 15.98 12.50
N PRO A 117 -9.09 14.70 12.82
CA PRO A 117 -9.88 13.99 13.81
C PRO A 117 -9.81 14.65 15.19
N ASP A 118 -10.82 14.39 16.02
CA ASP A 118 -10.81 14.82 17.42
C ASP A 118 -9.64 14.20 18.19
N THR A 119 -9.23 14.87 19.27
CA THR A 119 -8.22 14.33 20.17
C THR A 119 -8.83 13.26 21.08
N CYS A 120 -8.12 12.16 21.23
CA CYS A 120 -8.51 11.05 22.10
C CYS A 120 -8.55 11.51 23.57
N ASN A 121 -9.72 11.40 24.18
CA ASN A 121 -9.97 11.69 25.58
C ASN A 121 -10.37 10.42 26.38
N TYR A 122 -10.22 9.24 25.78
CA TYR A 122 -10.57 7.99 26.45
C TYR A 122 -9.59 7.65 27.59
N SER A 123 -10.15 7.06 28.66
CA SER A 123 -9.33 6.44 29.70
C SER A 123 -8.90 5.07 29.20
N HIS A 124 -7.63 4.96 28.80
CA HIS A 124 -7.04 3.69 28.42
C HIS A 124 -6.65 2.91 29.66
N SER A 125 -7.43 1.87 30.02
CA SER A 125 -6.99 0.92 31.03
C SER A 125 -5.79 0.12 30.50
N SER A 126 -4.77 -0.07 31.33
CA SER A 126 -3.54 -0.83 31.00
C SER A 126 -3.83 -2.32 30.83
N GLY A 127 -4.53 -2.68 29.76
CA GLY A 127 -4.79 -4.06 29.37
C GLY A 127 -4.00 -4.38 28.11
N VAL A 128 -3.28 -5.47 28.14
CA VAL A 128 -2.44 -6.04 27.07
C VAL A 128 -3.06 -5.83 25.69
N ALA A 129 -2.37 -5.10 24.82
CA ALA A 129 -2.79 -4.88 23.45
C ALA A 129 -2.80 -6.20 22.67
N ALA A 130 -3.99 -6.70 22.35
CA ALA A 130 -4.15 -7.68 21.29
C ALA A 130 -3.92 -6.96 19.97
N ALA A 131 -2.88 -7.31 19.24
CA ALA A 131 -2.63 -6.85 17.90
C ALA A 131 -3.75 -7.36 16.98
N GLN A 132 -4.71 -6.50 16.68
CA GLN A 132 -5.64 -6.74 15.58
C GLN A 132 -5.06 -6.07 14.34
N SER A 133 -4.72 -6.89 13.36
CA SER A 133 -4.39 -6.48 12.01
C SER A 133 -5.55 -5.69 11.42
N ALA A 134 -5.37 -4.39 11.25
CA ALA A 134 -6.30 -3.54 10.52
C ALA A 134 -6.09 -3.77 9.02
N ASP A 135 -6.79 -4.76 8.49
CA ASP A 135 -7.04 -4.90 7.05
C ASP A 135 -8.50 -4.54 6.81
N THR A 136 -8.78 -3.24 6.80
CA THR A 136 -10.07 -2.73 6.32
C THR A 136 -9.85 -1.34 5.74
N ALA A 137 -9.45 -1.30 4.48
CA ALA A 137 -9.58 -0.09 3.67
C ALA A 137 -11.07 0.18 3.44
N PRO A 138 -11.54 1.44 3.50
CA PRO A 138 -12.92 1.75 3.20
C PRO A 138 -13.20 1.45 1.72
N VAL A 139 -14.21 0.60 1.49
CA VAL A 139 -14.77 0.34 0.17
C VAL A 139 -15.48 1.62 -0.28
N VAL A 140 -14.90 2.32 -1.23
CA VAL A 140 -15.60 3.39 -1.96
C VAL A 140 -16.76 2.74 -2.73
N GLY A 141 -17.98 3.23 -2.48
CA GLY A 141 -19.22 2.69 -2.99
C GLY A 141 -19.22 2.52 -4.52
N GLN A 142 -19.66 1.36 -4.97
CA GLN A 142 -20.03 1.13 -6.35
C GLN A 142 -21.43 1.71 -6.56
N ASP A 143 -21.50 2.78 -7.38
CA ASP A 143 -22.77 3.21 -7.97
C ASP A 143 -23.22 2.15 -8.98
N THR A 144 -24.23 1.40 -8.58
CA THR A 144 -25.02 0.57 -9.51
C THR A 144 -26.09 1.42 -10.15
N THR A 145 -25.78 2.10 -11.25
CA THR A 145 -26.83 2.55 -12.18
C THR A 145 -27.12 1.42 -13.15
N GLY A 146 -28.33 0.91 -13.06
CA GLY A 146 -28.86 -0.10 -13.95
C GLY A 146 -28.91 0.35 -15.41
N MET A 147 -28.74 -0.62 -16.27
CA MET A 147 -29.17 -0.54 -17.66
C MET A 147 -30.07 -1.73 -17.94
N ASP A 148 -31.39 -1.40 -17.99
CA ASP A 148 -32.42 -2.27 -18.55
C ASP A 148 -32.22 -2.36 -20.08
N THR A 149 -32.37 -3.55 -20.55
CA THR A 149 -33.00 -4.11 -21.77
C THR A 149 -33.21 -3.26 -23.03
N ASP A 150 -32.72 -3.74 -24.16
CA ASP A 150 -33.49 -4.36 -25.25
C ASP A 150 -32.58 -5.24 -26.12
#